data_d3e3a05569bdc0c5f69929fba46be3f8
#
_entry.id   d3e3a05569bdc0c5f69929fba46be3f8
#
_cell.length_a   1.000
_cell.length_b   1.000
_cell.length_c   1.000
_cell.angle_alpha   90.00
_cell.angle_beta   90.00
_cell.angle_gamma   90.00
#
_symmetry.space_group_name_H-M   'P 1'
#
loop_
_entity.id
_entity.type
_entity.pdbx_description
1 polymer ?
#
loop_
_entity_poly.entity_id
_entity_poly.type
_entity_poly.pdbx_seq_one_letter_code
_entity_poly.pdbx_strand_id
1 'polypeptide(L)'
;LKNNNKWNYKSNVKGKRTENIFLENPSFKAIMTASKDYLSAFTGLLNPEYTLSDAYGIRLDRGDWTANHRHGQANVSGILYLTSSNQKLFFPELKLHVKPEPGRILFWDSLLRHESKPNLEDKPKHAIVFNLHYAAGQYLEYIS
;
A
#
# COMPACT_ATOMS: atom_id res chain seq x y z
N LEU A 1 -2.73 -6.20 14.24
CA LEU A 1 -2.77 -4.72 14.12
C LEU A 1 -3.44 -4.02 15.32
N LYS A 2 -3.77 -4.72 16.39
CA LYS A 2 -4.39 -4.14 17.59
C LYS A 2 -3.37 -3.80 18.69
N ASN A 3 -2.09 -4.05 18.48
CA ASN A 3 -1.05 -3.80 19.47
C ASN A 3 -0.63 -2.32 19.44
N ASN A 4 -1.03 -1.56 20.45
CA ASN A 4 -0.81 -0.12 20.53
C ASN A 4 0.66 0.30 20.58
N ASN A 5 1.58 -0.57 21.03
CA ASN A 5 3.00 -0.23 21.14
C ASN A 5 3.68 0.02 19.80
N LYS A 6 3.04 -0.33 18.68
CA LYS A 6 3.59 -0.21 17.32
C LYS A 6 2.94 0.88 16.50
N TRP A 7 2.07 1.71 17.09
CA TRP A 7 1.22 2.64 16.35
C TRP A 7 1.69 4.11 16.36
N ASN A 8 2.85 4.44 16.86
CA ASN A 8 3.28 5.83 17.06
C ASN A 8 4.29 6.34 16.04
N TYR A 9 4.30 5.81 14.84
CA TYR A 9 5.23 6.22 13.79
C TYR A 9 4.69 7.44 13.03
N LYS A 10 5.53 8.50 12.89
CA LYS A 10 5.16 9.72 12.15
C LYS A 10 5.24 9.49 10.65
N SER A 11 4.19 9.84 9.92
CA SER A 11 4.14 9.68 8.46
C SER A 11 3.06 10.59 7.85
N ASN A 12 2.79 10.39 6.54
CA ASN A 12 1.66 11.02 5.85
C ASN A 12 0.31 10.49 6.35
N VAL A 13 0.31 9.39 7.07
CA VAL A 13 -0.87 8.85 7.73
C VAL A 13 -1.15 9.69 8.97
N LYS A 14 -2.25 10.42 8.95
CA LYS A 14 -2.74 11.19 10.11
C LYS A 14 -3.68 10.30 10.92
N GLY A 15 -3.13 9.28 11.51
CA GLY A 15 -3.76 8.23 12.30
C GLY A 15 -2.67 7.39 12.93
N LYS A 16 -2.86 6.09 12.98
CA LYS A 16 -1.90 5.16 13.58
C LYS A 16 -1.19 4.38 12.48
N ARG A 17 0.11 4.25 12.60
CA ARG A 17 0.95 3.49 11.70
C ARG A 17 1.97 2.68 12.47
N THR A 18 2.20 1.44 12.04
CA THR A 18 3.31 0.62 12.57
C THR A 18 4.62 0.96 11.87
N GLU A 19 5.71 0.45 12.41
CA GLU A 19 6.95 0.27 11.65
C GLU A 19 6.74 -0.85 10.60
N ASN A 20 7.80 -1.21 9.86
CA ASN A 20 7.74 -2.18 8.76
C ASN A 20 7.65 -3.64 9.26
N ILE A 21 6.67 -3.93 10.11
CA ILE A 21 6.53 -5.22 10.79
C ILE A 21 6.11 -6.37 9.87
N PHE A 22 5.65 -6.07 8.66
CA PHE A 22 5.18 -7.09 7.71
C PHE A 22 6.25 -7.52 6.71
N LEU A 23 7.44 -6.91 6.70
CA LEU A 23 8.52 -7.27 5.76
C LEU A 23 8.88 -8.76 5.84
N GLU A 24 8.89 -9.31 7.05
CA GLU A 24 9.23 -10.73 7.29
C GLU A 24 8.02 -11.57 7.70
N ASN A 25 6.82 -11.04 7.61
CA ASN A 25 5.61 -11.78 7.97
C ASN A 25 5.31 -12.87 6.93
N PRO A 26 5.26 -14.16 7.32
CA PRO A 26 5.06 -15.25 6.36
C PRO A 26 3.73 -15.18 5.60
N SER A 27 2.66 -14.81 6.29
CA SER A 27 1.34 -14.70 5.67
C SER A 27 1.30 -13.59 4.62
N PHE A 28 1.90 -12.44 4.91
CA PHE A 28 1.99 -11.34 3.96
C PHE A 28 2.87 -11.72 2.77
N LYS A 29 4.00 -12.37 3.01
CA LYS A 29 4.88 -12.86 1.93
C LYS A 29 4.15 -13.84 1.01
N ALA A 30 3.32 -14.72 1.57
CA ALA A 30 2.52 -15.66 0.78
C ALA A 30 1.51 -14.92 -0.12
N ILE A 31 0.88 -13.89 0.40
CA ILE A 31 -0.04 -13.02 -0.37
C ILE A 31 0.71 -12.34 -1.52
N MET A 32 1.90 -11.80 -1.25
CA MET A 32 2.72 -11.16 -2.27
C MET A 32 3.15 -12.16 -3.36
N THR A 33 3.51 -13.37 -2.99
CA THR A 33 3.83 -14.43 -3.95
C THR A 33 2.62 -14.78 -4.83
N ALA A 34 1.45 -14.90 -4.24
CA ALA A 34 0.21 -15.16 -4.98
C ALA A 34 -0.17 -14.00 -5.92
N SER A 35 0.31 -12.79 -5.65
CA SER A 35 0.01 -11.58 -6.43
C SER A 35 0.98 -11.37 -7.60
N LYS A 36 1.98 -12.22 -7.79
CA LYS A 36 3.02 -12.04 -8.83
C LYS A 36 2.46 -11.89 -10.23
N ASP A 37 1.43 -12.65 -10.59
CA ASP A 37 0.85 -12.57 -11.92
C ASP A 37 0.18 -11.22 -12.18
N TYR A 38 -0.51 -10.70 -11.18
CA TYR A 38 -1.11 -9.36 -11.27
C TYR A 38 -0.03 -8.28 -11.38
N LEU A 39 1.05 -8.42 -10.61
CA LEU A 39 2.16 -7.48 -10.66
C LEU A 39 2.85 -7.52 -12.02
N SER A 40 3.05 -8.72 -12.59
CA SER A 40 3.58 -8.89 -13.94
C SER A 40 2.69 -8.20 -14.99
N ALA A 41 1.39 -8.41 -14.91
CA ALA A 41 0.43 -7.77 -15.82
C ALA A 41 0.44 -6.24 -15.67
N PHE A 42 0.54 -5.74 -14.45
CA PHE A 42 0.59 -4.31 -14.18
C PHE A 42 1.85 -3.65 -14.71
N THR A 43 3.01 -4.29 -14.50
CA THR A 43 4.31 -3.69 -14.85
C THR A 43 4.75 -4.02 -16.28
N GLY A 44 4.19 -5.05 -16.90
CA GLY A 44 4.65 -5.53 -18.19
C GLY A 44 5.96 -6.32 -18.15
N LEU A 45 6.52 -6.56 -16.97
CA LEU A 45 7.75 -7.30 -16.78
C LEU A 45 7.47 -8.80 -16.76
N LEU A 46 8.31 -9.59 -17.47
CA LEU A 46 8.30 -11.05 -17.37
C LEU A 46 9.05 -11.46 -16.10
N ASN A 47 8.43 -12.35 -15.30
CA ASN A 47 9.03 -12.87 -14.07
C ASN A 47 9.62 -11.73 -13.20
N PRO A 48 8.80 -10.75 -12.75
CA PRO A 48 9.34 -9.63 -12.00
C PRO A 48 9.97 -10.09 -10.69
N GLU A 49 11.23 -9.74 -10.49
CA GLU A 49 11.89 -9.85 -9.20
C GLU A 49 11.84 -8.49 -8.52
N TYR A 50 11.35 -8.47 -7.30
CA TYR A 50 11.22 -7.25 -6.54
C TYR A 50 11.66 -7.45 -5.11
N THR A 51 12.02 -6.35 -4.48
CA THR A 51 12.33 -6.27 -3.05
C THR A 51 11.29 -5.39 -2.37
N LEU A 52 10.68 -5.90 -1.30
CA LEU A 52 9.86 -5.09 -0.43
C LEU A 52 10.78 -4.18 0.38
N SER A 53 10.62 -2.88 0.24
CA SER A 53 11.34 -1.90 1.06
C SER A 53 10.55 -1.47 2.27
N ASP A 54 9.22 -1.45 2.17
CA ASP A 54 8.32 -1.09 3.24
C ASP A 54 7.13 -2.03 3.26
N ALA A 55 6.67 -2.40 4.44
CA ALA A 55 5.42 -3.12 4.64
C ALA A 55 4.93 -2.86 6.07
N TYR A 56 3.98 -1.94 6.21
CA TYR A 56 3.52 -1.49 7.51
C TYR A 56 2.00 -1.48 7.60
N GLY A 57 1.49 -1.65 8.82
CA GLY A 57 0.07 -1.55 9.09
C GLY A 57 -0.36 -0.12 9.34
N ILE A 58 -1.58 0.21 8.89
CA ILE A 58 -2.24 1.46 9.24
C ILE A 58 -3.58 1.17 9.91
N ARG A 59 -3.95 2.06 10.82
CA ARG A 59 -5.28 2.09 11.43
C ARG A 59 -5.77 3.54 11.41
N LEU A 60 -6.90 3.76 10.77
CA LEU A 60 -7.55 5.06 10.70
C LEU A 60 -8.86 5.01 11.46
N ASP A 61 -8.88 5.65 12.62
CA ASP A 61 -10.08 5.82 13.44
C ASP A 61 -10.93 6.97 12.88
N ARG A 62 -12.10 7.21 13.46
CA ARG A 62 -12.95 8.33 13.07
C ARG A 62 -12.16 9.64 13.13
N GLY A 63 -12.20 10.42 12.05
CA GLY A 63 -11.48 11.68 11.92
C GLY A 63 -10.07 11.56 11.36
N ASP A 64 -9.49 10.36 11.34
CA ASP A 64 -8.15 10.14 10.80
C ASP A 64 -8.16 10.15 9.27
N TRP A 65 -7.04 10.55 8.67
CA TRP A 65 -6.92 10.74 7.23
C TRP A 65 -5.50 10.50 6.74
N THR A 66 -5.32 10.44 5.43
CA THR A 66 -4.00 10.31 4.81
C THR A 66 -3.75 11.54 3.93
N ALA A 67 -2.63 12.22 4.16
CA ALA A 67 -2.24 13.39 3.38
C ALA A 67 -1.96 13.01 1.92
N ASN A 68 -2.21 13.94 1.00
CA ASN A 68 -1.83 13.80 -0.40
C ASN A 68 -0.30 13.62 -0.48
N HIS A 69 0.15 12.53 -1.09
CA HIS A 69 1.58 12.21 -1.19
C HIS A 69 1.85 11.22 -2.30
N ARG A 70 3.12 11.02 -2.60
CA ARG A 70 3.64 10.00 -3.51
C ARG A 70 4.91 9.40 -2.88
N HIS A 71 5.32 8.24 -3.37
CA HIS A 71 6.46 7.49 -2.84
C HIS A 71 7.63 7.54 -3.82
N GLY A 72 8.37 8.64 -3.86
CA GLY A 72 9.42 8.90 -4.85
C GLY A 72 10.64 7.97 -4.81
N GLN A 73 10.75 7.10 -3.80
CA GLN A 73 11.89 6.18 -3.63
C GLN A 73 11.54 4.72 -3.93
N ALA A 74 10.36 4.44 -4.48
CA ALA A 74 9.94 3.11 -4.84
C ALA A 74 9.56 3.05 -6.32
N ASN A 75 9.39 1.85 -6.88
CA ASN A 75 8.87 1.66 -8.23
C ASN A 75 7.36 1.47 -8.21
N VAL A 76 6.88 0.63 -7.31
CA VAL A 76 5.46 0.32 -7.16
C VAL A 76 5.08 0.45 -5.70
N SER A 77 3.96 1.09 -5.46
CA SER A 77 3.31 1.14 -4.16
C SER A 77 2.06 0.29 -4.17
N GLY A 78 1.62 -0.14 -3.01
CA GLY A 78 0.41 -0.94 -2.91
C GLY A 78 -0.21 -0.88 -1.54
N ILE A 79 -1.42 -1.41 -1.48
CA ILE A 79 -2.19 -1.53 -0.24
C ILE A 79 -3.02 -2.80 -0.27
N LEU A 80 -3.04 -3.49 0.86
CA LEU A 80 -3.93 -4.62 1.11
C LEU A 80 -4.92 -4.20 2.19
N TYR A 81 -6.19 -4.14 1.83
CA TYR A 81 -7.24 -3.80 2.79
C TYR A 81 -7.62 -5.00 3.64
N LEU A 82 -7.78 -4.78 4.94
CA LEU A 82 -8.19 -5.80 5.91
C LEU A 82 -9.64 -5.62 6.37
N THR A 83 -10.20 -4.42 6.16
CA THR A 83 -11.58 -4.08 6.53
C THR A 83 -12.25 -3.35 5.39
N SER A 84 -13.59 -3.41 5.34
CA SER A 84 -14.37 -2.51 4.49
C SER A 84 -14.46 -1.13 5.12
N SER A 85 -14.58 -0.11 4.30
CA SER A 85 -14.72 1.28 4.77
C SER A 85 -15.33 2.14 3.67
N ASN A 86 -16.03 3.20 4.05
CA ASN A 86 -16.45 4.24 3.12
C ASN A 86 -15.36 5.31 2.91
N GLN A 87 -14.24 5.21 3.63
CA GLN A 87 -13.08 6.07 3.45
C GLN A 87 -12.28 5.62 2.23
N LYS A 88 -12.63 6.15 1.06
CA LYS A 88 -12.02 5.76 -0.21
C LYS A 88 -10.61 6.29 -0.34
N LEU A 89 -9.77 5.56 -1.06
CA LEU A 89 -8.48 6.03 -1.52
C LEU A 89 -8.70 6.79 -2.82
N PHE A 90 -8.21 8.03 -2.89
CA PHE A 90 -8.37 8.90 -4.04
C PHE A 90 -7.04 9.15 -4.74
N PHE A 91 -7.05 8.95 -6.06
CA PHE A 91 -5.94 9.25 -6.96
C PHE A 91 -6.31 10.47 -7.80
N PRO A 92 -5.89 11.70 -7.42
CA PRO A 92 -6.32 12.93 -8.10
C PRO A 92 -6.01 12.96 -9.58
N GLU A 93 -4.82 12.50 -9.97
CA GLU A 93 -4.36 12.52 -11.37
C GLU A 93 -5.20 11.61 -12.27
N LEU A 94 -5.78 10.54 -11.70
CA LEU A 94 -6.67 9.62 -12.41
C LEU A 94 -8.15 9.93 -12.19
N LYS A 95 -8.47 10.86 -11.29
CA LYS A 95 -9.85 11.13 -10.83
C LYS A 95 -10.56 9.85 -10.40
N LEU A 96 -9.83 8.98 -9.69
CA LEU A 96 -10.29 7.63 -9.33
C LEU A 96 -10.39 7.50 -7.81
N HIS A 97 -11.56 7.05 -7.35
CA HIS A 97 -11.81 6.66 -5.97
C HIS A 97 -11.89 5.13 -5.87
N VAL A 98 -11.18 4.55 -4.93
CA VAL A 98 -11.22 3.10 -4.70
C VAL A 98 -11.75 2.83 -3.30
N LYS A 99 -12.79 2.00 -3.22
CA LYS A 99 -13.39 1.64 -1.93
C LYS A 99 -12.61 0.51 -1.28
N PRO A 100 -12.20 0.64 0.00
CA PRO A 100 -11.62 -0.47 0.76
C PRO A 100 -12.61 -1.62 0.92
N GLU A 101 -12.14 -2.83 0.62
CA GLU A 101 -12.87 -4.07 0.85
C GLU A 101 -11.90 -5.12 1.38
N PRO A 102 -12.30 -5.99 2.33
CA PRO A 102 -11.39 -7.02 2.86
C PRO A 102 -10.80 -7.89 1.77
N GLY A 103 -9.49 -8.04 1.76
CA GLY A 103 -8.77 -8.83 0.77
C GLY A 103 -8.49 -8.14 -0.55
N ARG A 104 -8.98 -6.93 -0.77
CA ARG A 104 -8.63 -6.15 -1.97
C ARG A 104 -7.20 -5.69 -1.88
N ILE A 105 -6.41 -5.99 -2.91
CA ILE A 105 -5.04 -5.52 -3.06
C ILE A 105 -4.96 -4.59 -4.27
N LEU A 106 -4.26 -3.46 -4.10
CA LEU A 106 -4.03 -2.49 -5.17
C LEU A 106 -2.54 -2.31 -5.38
N PHE A 107 -2.17 -2.10 -6.64
CA PHE A 107 -0.83 -1.68 -7.03
C PHE A 107 -0.93 -0.41 -7.87
N TRP A 108 0.01 0.52 -7.67
CA TRP A 108 0.09 1.72 -8.49
C TRP A 108 1.54 2.17 -8.63
N ASP A 109 1.81 2.96 -9.67
CA ASP A 109 3.11 3.61 -9.83
C ASP A 109 3.38 4.48 -8.61
N SER A 110 4.55 4.32 -7.99
CA SER A 110 4.87 5.01 -6.74
C SER A 110 4.88 6.53 -6.86
N LEU A 111 5.01 7.08 -8.07
CA LEU A 111 4.96 8.52 -8.31
C LEU A 111 3.54 9.07 -8.40
N LEU A 112 2.53 8.20 -8.47
CA LEU A 112 1.14 8.60 -8.51
C LEU A 112 0.69 9.13 -7.14
N ARG A 113 0.14 10.33 -7.13
CA ARG A 113 -0.36 10.93 -5.89
C ARG A 113 -1.63 10.25 -5.42
N HIS A 114 -1.77 10.13 -4.13
CA HIS A 114 -2.96 9.54 -3.52
C HIS A 114 -3.21 10.13 -2.13
N GLU A 115 -4.46 10.05 -1.71
CA GLU A 115 -4.91 10.58 -0.43
C GLU A 115 -6.20 9.91 0.03
N SER A 116 -6.54 10.08 1.29
CA SER A 116 -7.87 9.76 1.81
C SER A 116 -8.34 10.86 2.73
N LYS A 117 -9.60 11.28 2.55
CA LYS A 117 -10.25 12.26 3.43
C LYS A 117 -10.56 11.62 4.79
N PRO A 118 -10.89 12.42 5.81
CA PRO A 118 -11.16 11.87 7.14
C PRO A 118 -12.19 10.74 7.12
N ASN A 119 -11.91 9.69 7.92
CA ASN A 119 -12.84 8.61 8.16
C ASN A 119 -14.05 9.16 8.92
N LEU A 120 -15.23 9.00 8.37
CA LEU A 120 -16.48 9.46 8.99
C LEU A 120 -17.23 8.36 9.74
N GLU A 121 -16.70 7.15 9.73
CA GLU A 121 -17.30 6.00 10.42
C GLU A 121 -16.68 5.81 11.80
N ASP A 122 -17.47 5.28 12.75
CA ASP A 122 -16.93 4.90 14.06
C ASP A 122 -16.03 3.67 13.99
N LYS A 123 -16.24 2.86 12.95
CA LYS A 123 -15.45 1.65 12.70
C LYS A 123 -14.05 2.04 12.17
N PRO A 124 -12.97 1.54 12.80
CA PRO A 124 -11.62 1.80 12.29
C PRO A 124 -11.36 1.07 10.97
N LYS A 125 -10.58 1.71 10.10
CA LYS A 125 -10.08 1.10 8.87
C LYS A 125 -8.68 0.54 9.12
N HIS A 126 -8.46 -0.72 8.73
CA HIS A 126 -7.15 -1.37 8.79
C HIS A 126 -6.68 -1.77 7.41
N ALA A 127 -5.41 -1.54 7.14
CA ALA A 127 -4.77 -1.95 5.89
C ALA A 127 -3.28 -2.18 6.10
N ILE A 128 -2.65 -2.86 5.14
CA ILE A 128 -1.20 -2.99 5.06
C ILE A 128 -0.76 -2.22 3.82
N VAL A 129 0.16 -1.27 4.01
CA VAL A 129 0.75 -0.48 2.93
C VAL A 129 2.15 -1.02 2.66
N PHE A 130 2.52 -1.11 1.39
CA PHE A 130 3.82 -1.66 1.01
C PHE A 130 4.40 -0.93 -0.20
N ASN A 131 5.73 -0.98 -0.31
CA ASN A 131 6.48 -0.42 -1.43
C ASN A 131 7.45 -1.45 -1.97
N LEU A 132 7.60 -1.48 -3.30
CA LEU A 132 8.41 -2.45 -4.04
C LEU A 132 9.46 -1.74 -4.89
N HIS A 133 10.62 -2.36 -4.99
CA HIS A 133 11.69 -1.97 -5.91
C HIS A 133 12.01 -3.13 -6.84
N TYR A 134 12.31 -2.84 -8.10
CA TYR A 134 12.79 -3.81 -9.07
C TYR A 134 14.31 -3.81 -9.14
N ALA A 135 14.87 -4.96 -9.51
CA ALA A 135 16.27 -5.04 -9.85
C ALA A 135 16.56 -4.25 -11.14
N ALA A 136 17.65 -3.49 -11.13
CA ALA A 136 18.03 -2.64 -12.29
C ALA A 136 18.19 -3.45 -13.59
N GLY A 137 18.70 -4.69 -13.52
CA GLY A 137 18.86 -5.57 -14.67
C GLY A 137 17.52 -5.93 -15.32
N GLN A 138 16.49 -6.20 -14.54
CA GLN A 138 15.15 -6.47 -15.07
C GLN A 138 14.54 -5.26 -15.77
N TYR A 139 14.77 -4.09 -15.22
CA TYR A 139 14.27 -2.86 -15.82
C TYR A 139 14.92 -2.61 -17.19
N LEU A 140 16.23 -2.84 -17.29
CA LEU A 140 16.94 -2.70 -18.55
C LEU A 140 16.49 -3.72 -19.60
N GLU A 141 16.22 -4.95 -19.20
CA GLU A 141 15.68 -5.98 -20.10
C GLU A 141 14.31 -5.60 -20.66
N TYR A 142 13.49 -4.97 -19.84
CA TYR A 142 12.15 -4.56 -20.26
C TYR A 142 12.20 -3.46 -21.31
N ILE A 143 13.09 -2.49 -21.19
CA ILE A 143 13.15 -1.34 -22.09
C ILE A 143 14.04 -1.56 -23.32
N SER A 144 14.85 -2.60 -23.30
CA SER A 144 15.73 -2.94 -24.44
C SER A 144 15.04 -3.87 -25.42
#